data_daf330a7217754532d4823d1a7d408bd
#
_entry.id   daf330a7217754532d4823d1a7d408bd
#
_cell.length_a   1.000
_cell.length_b   1.000
_cell.length_c   1.000
_cell.angle_alpha   90.00
_cell.angle_beta   90.00
_cell.angle_gamma   90.00
#
_symmetry.space_group_name_H-M   'P 1'
#
loop_
_entity.id
_entity.type
_entity.pdbx_description
1 polymer ?
#
loop_
_entity_poly.entity_id
_entity_poly.type
_entity_poly.pdbx_seq_one_letter_code
_entity_poly.pdbx_strand_id
1 'polypeptide(L)'
;MGFWNKLLGKKNEKASAKAASHIEKYKSELNELNLKSASDLENLIKPLIRQTTRLHLLPPSTLSENTQLESHFGGHPYFEMGESWPTTEKGKALDFVFQVFNSKELELPENIALVQLFYDWDELPWDTGEDGWLVKIYHKVDKQNIEFISRPEELVESPFCKIDFISDRSLPDWEGIDLFKAEAAKLSCVLNEESPWEAYENSVLGLIGKQDYQSQLGGYPKWVQGEATPLNIEGNPLKLLFQVDSEENANLMWGDLGSIYVFYEEETERLEFTLQCY
;
A
#
# COMPACT_ATOMS: atom_id res chain seq x y z
N MET A 1 -10.59 -22.06 5.12
CA MET A 1 -10.04 -23.05 6.11
C MET A 1 -8.81 -23.68 5.51
N GLY A 2 -7.74 -22.98 5.79
CA GLY A 2 -6.57 -22.94 4.98
C GLY A 2 -5.53 -24.00 5.25
N PHE A 3 -4.50 -23.79 4.56
CA PHE A 3 -3.24 -24.52 4.45
C PHE A 3 -2.57 -24.86 5.81
N TRP A 4 -2.79 -24.07 6.86
CA TRP A 4 -2.22 -24.26 8.21
C TRP A 4 -2.79 -25.45 8.98
N ASN A 5 -4.04 -25.85 8.77
CA ASN A 5 -4.62 -27.03 9.45
C ASN A 5 -4.11 -28.38 8.93
N LYS A 6 -3.43 -28.43 7.78
CA LYS A 6 -2.78 -29.65 7.28
C LYS A 6 -1.36 -29.85 7.82
N LEU A 7 -0.72 -28.81 8.32
CA LEU A 7 0.63 -28.87 8.92
C LEU A 7 0.60 -29.30 10.40
N LEU A 8 -0.52 -29.11 11.10
CA LEU A 8 -0.69 -29.51 12.51
C LEU A 8 -1.08 -30.99 12.70
N GLY A 9 -1.39 -31.70 11.64
CA GLY A 9 -1.74 -33.13 11.67
C GLY A 9 -0.55 -34.02 11.34
N LYS A 10 0.32 -34.32 12.28
CA LYS A 10 1.47 -35.21 12.36
C LYS A 10 2.82 -34.51 12.41
N LYS A 11 3.20 -34.17 13.64
CA LYS A 11 4.57 -34.29 14.04
C LYS A 11 5.62 -33.41 13.50
N ASN A 12 6.20 -32.70 14.28
CA ASN A 12 7.66 -32.86 14.26
C ASN A 12 8.25 -32.41 15.58
N GLU A 13 8.58 -33.39 16.42
CA GLU A 13 9.47 -33.17 17.56
C GLU A 13 10.72 -32.37 17.11
N LYS A 14 11.20 -32.62 15.89
CA LYS A 14 12.29 -31.83 15.27
C LYS A 14 11.90 -30.38 14.93
N ALA A 15 10.67 -30.12 14.44
CA ALA A 15 10.22 -28.77 14.16
C ALA A 15 9.93 -28.00 15.46
N SER A 16 9.33 -28.65 16.45
CA SER A 16 9.13 -28.11 17.79
C SER A 16 10.45 -27.82 18.49
N ALA A 17 11.42 -28.74 18.44
CA ALA A 17 12.77 -28.51 19.00
C ALA A 17 13.53 -27.39 18.28
N LYS A 18 13.34 -27.23 16.95
CA LYS A 18 13.93 -26.14 16.18
C LYS A 18 13.29 -24.80 16.55
N ALA A 19 11.95 -24.75 16.66
CA ALA A 19 11.23 -23.55 17.09
C ALA A 19 11.66 -23.11 18.52
N ALA A 20 11.70 -24.05 19.47
CA ALA A 20 12.19 -23.79 20.83
C ALA A 20 13.64 -23.28 20.84
N SER A 21 14.50 -23.84 19.99
CA SER A 21 15.89 -23.37 19.84
C SER A 21 15.97 -21.93 19.32
N HIS A 22 15.08 -21.51 18.40
CA HIS A 22 15.01 -20.13 17.90
C HIS A 22 14.54 -19.17 18.99
N ILE A 23 13.50 -19.52 19.75
CA ILE A 23 13.02 -18.71 20.88
C ILE A 23 14.10 -18.51 21.95
N GLU A 24 14.83 -19.56 22.33
CA GLU A 24 15.95 -19.42 23.29
C GLU A 24 17.07 -18.54 22.75
N LYS A 25 17.37 -18.61 21.45
CA LYS A 25 18.30 -17.70 20.80
C LYS A 25 17.81 -16.25 20.87
N TYR A 26 16.53 -15.99 20.54
CA TYR A 26 15.94 -14.66 20.63
C TYR A 26 15.98 -14.12 22.07
N LYS A 27 15.62 -14.95 23.07
CA LYS A 27 15.73 -14.57 24.49
C LYS A 27 17.15 -14.15 24.85
N SER A 28 18.16 -14.88 24.38
CA SER A 28 19.58 -14.52 24.64
C SER A 28 19.94 -13.17 24.01
N GLU A 29 19.66 -12.98 22.71
CA GLU A 29 19.95 -11.74 22.00
C GLU A 29 19.23 -10.53 22.62
N LEU A 30 17.95 -10.67 22.96
CA LEU A 30 17.14 -9.62 23.58
C LEU A 30 17.58 -9.29 25.01
N ASN A 31 18.04 -10.27 25.77
CA ASN A 31 18.60 -10.05 27.10
C ASN A 31 19.87 -9.19 27.07
N GLU A 32 20.74 -9.37 26.08
CA GLU A 32 21.93 -8.52 25.87
C GLU A 32 21.54 -7.06 25.61
N LEU A 33 20.39 -6.83 24.94
CA LEU A 33 19.82 -5.51 24.67
C LEU A 33 18.92 -5.00 25.80
N ASN A 34 18.70 -5.78 26.85
CA ASN A 34 17.78 -5.51 27.96
C ASN A 34 16.31 -5.28 27.51
N LEU A 35 15.85 -6.02 26.49
CA LEU A 35 14.49 -5.97 25.92
C LEU A 35 13.69 -7.17 26.45
N LYS A 36 12.57 -6.93 27.21
CA LYS A 36 11.85 -8.00 27.95
C LYS A 36 10.35 -7.81 28.06
N SER A 37 9.83 -6.64 27.71
CA SER A 37 8.45 -6.26 28.01
C SER A 37 7.70 -5.67 26.81
N ALA A 38 6.37 -5.61 26.89
CA ALA A 38 5.54 -4.90 25.92
C ALA A 38 5.92 -3.41 25.80
N SER A 39 6.33 -2.78 26.91
CA SER A 39 6.81 -1.39 26.86
C SER A 39 8.12 -1.25 26.08
N ASP A 40 8.99 -2.26 26.13
CA ASP A 40 10.20 -2.26 25.31
C ASP A 40 9.85 -2.42 23.83
N LEU A 41 8.85 -3.27 23.51
CA LEU A 41 8.33 -3.43 22.15
C LEU A 41 7.75 -2.11 21.61
N GLU A 42 6.92 -1.42 22.40
CA GLU A 42 6.41 -0.10 22.05
C GLU A 42 7.53 0.92 21.81
N ASN A 43 8.56 0.92 22.65
CA ASN A 43 9.71 1.82 22.48
C ASN A 43 10.53 1.50 21.22
N LEU A 44 10.64 0.24 20.81
CA LEU A 44 11.29 -0.17 19.58
C LEU A 44 10.54 0.29 18.33
N ILE A 45 9.19 0.20 18.32
CA ILE A 45 8.38 0.50 17.14
C ILE A 45 7.93 1.95 17.07
N LYS A 46 7.85 2.67 18.19
CA LYS A 46 7.45 4.09 18.22
C LYS A 46 8.22 5.00 17.25
N PRO A 47 9.56 4.86 17.07
CA PRO A 47 10.31 5.64 16.08
C PRO A 47 9.95 5.33 14.63
N LEU A 48 9.27 4.21 14.36
CA LEU A 48 8.83 3.82 13.03
C LEU A 48 7.49 4.46 12.63
N ILE A 49 6.81 5.15 13.54
CA ILE A 49 5.52 5.79 13.21
C ILE A 49 5.73 6.79 12.07
N ARG A 50 4.98 6.59 10.98
CA ARG A 50 4.89 7.51 9.85
C ARG A 50 3.50 8.13 9.77
N GLN A 51 3.42 9.31 9.17
CA GLN A 51 2.13 9.84 8.75
C GLN A 51 1.63 9.07 7.53
N THR A 52 0.33 9.02 7.38
CA THR A 52 -0.37 8.48 6.21
C THR A 52 -1.63 9.30 5.97
N THR A 53 -2.11 9.35 4.75
CA THR A 53 -3.40 9.96 4.41
C THR A 53 -4.34 8.86 3.93
N ARG A 54 -5.41 8.59 4.68
CA ARG A 54 -6.45 7.65 4.25
C ARG A 54 -7.32 8.30 3.17
N LEU A 55 -7.67 7.52 2.16
CA LEU A 55 -8.58 7.89 1.09
C LEU A 55 -9.97 7.33 1.42
N HIS A 56 -10.87 8.16 1.91
CA HIS A 56 -12.26 7.75 2.14
C HIS A 56 -13.10 8.13 0.93
N LEU A 57 -13.52 7.13 0.15
CA LEU A 57 -14.30 7.33 -1.06
C LEU A 57 -15.76 7.62 -0.69
N LEU A 58 -16.25 8.77 -1.13
CA LEU A 58 -17.65 9.10 -1.02
C LEU A 58 -18.51 8.33 -2.03
N PRO A 59 -19.81 8.14 -1.78
CA PRO A 59 -20.71 7.50 -2.74
C PRO A 59 -20.63 8.14 -4.14
N PRO A 60 -20.89 7.37 -5.21
CA PRO A 60 -20.91 7.89 -6.57
C PRO A 60 -21.75 9.14 -6.73
N SER A 61 -21.23 10.10 -7.48
CA SER A 61 -21.89 11.37 -7.72
C SER A 61 -21.76 11.80 -9.20
N THR A 62 -22.50 12.85 -9.58
CA THR A 62 -22.39 13.42 -10.92
C THR A 62 -21.09 14.21 -11.08
N LEU A 63 -20.53 14.17 -12.29
CA LEU A 63 -19.34 14.95 -12.67
C LEU A 63 -19.62 16.46 -12.51
N SER A 64 -18.66 17.18 -11.95
CA SER A 64 -18.64 18.64 -11.95
C SER A 64 -17.99 19.18 -13.24
N GLU A 65 -18.21 20.47 -13.55
CA GLU A 65 -17.56 21.13 -14.70
C GLU A 65 -16.03 21.16 -14.59
N ASN A 66 -15.49 21.05 -13.38
CA ASN A 66 -14.05 21.14 -13.09
C ASN A 66 -13.46 19.79 -12.60
N THR A 67 -14.13 18.67 -12.90
CA THR A 67 -13.72 17.34 -12.41
C THR A 67 -12.23 17.03 -12.69
N GLN A 68 -11.72 17.46 -13.86
CA GLN A 68 -10.32 17.26 -14.22
C GLN A 68 -9.31 17.91 -13.24
N LEU A 69 -9.72 18.89 -12.44
CA LEU A 69 -8.90 19.59 -11.46
C LEU A 69 -9.19 19.19 -10.00
N GLU A 70 -9.95 18.13 -9.81
CA GLU A 70 -10.29 17.57 -8.50
C GLU A 70 -9.58 16.23 -8.30
N SER A 71 -9.38 15.83 -7.04
CA SER A 71 -8.94 14.47 -6.69
C SER A 71 -10.15 13.56 -6.61
N HIS A 72 -10.12 12.43 -7.33
CA HIS A 72 -11.28 11.55 -7.43
C HIS A 72 -10.91 10.16 -7.98
N PHE A 73 -11.81 9.20 -7.81
CA PHE A 73 -11.83 7.93 -8.53
C PHE A 73 -12.81 8.01 -9.69
N GLY A 74 -12.53 7.29 -10.78
CA GLY A 74 -13.35 7.31 -12.00
C GLY A 74 -13.46 8.70 -12.65
N GLY A 75 -14.46 8.91 -13.49
CA GLY A 75 -14.68 10.21 -14.15
C GLY A 75 -13.63 10.57 -15.20
N HIS A 76 -13.27 11.85 -15.29
CA HIS A 76 -12.36 12.37 -16.32
C HIS A 76 -11.01 12.75 -15.76
N PRO A 77 -9.91 12.10 -16.20
CA PRO A 77 -8.56 12.43 -15.77
C PRO A 77 -8.10 13.81 -16.28
N TYR A 78 -7.16 14.40 -15.57
CA TYR A 78 -6.41 15.56 -16.02
C TYR A 78 -5.46 15.19 -17.16
N PHE A 79 -5.47 16.01 -18.22
CA PHE A 79 -4.47 15.96 -19.29
C PHE A 79 -4.05 17.38 -19.66
N GLU A 80 -2.83 17.51 -20.19
CA GLU A 80 -2.31 18.73 -20.80
C GLU A 80 -2.30 18.63 -22.32
N MET A 81 -2.35 19.79 -23.00
CA MET A 81 -2.35 19.87 -24.46
C MET A 81 -1.20 19.07 -25.08
N GLY A 82 -1.52 18.26 -26.07
CA GLY A 82 -0.58 17.40 -26.77
C GLY A 82 -0.38 16.02 -26.15
N GLU A 83 -1.05 15.72 -25.06
CA GLU A 83 -1.07 14.37 -24.50
C GLU A 83 -2.08 13.47 -25.21
N SER A 84 -2.01 12.18 -24.96
CA SER A 84 -2.93 11.18 -25.45
C SER A 84 -3.39 10.28 -24.31
N TRP A 85 -4.51 9.59 -24.51
CA TRP A 85 -4.98 8.58 -23.58
C TRP A 85 -3.94 7.47 -23.44
N PRO A 86 -3.60 7.04 -22.21
CA PRO A 86 -2.62 5.98 -21.98
C PRO A 86 -3.03 4.64 -22.58
N THR A 87 -2.04 3.94 -23.14
CA THR A 87 -2.22 2.62 -23.73
C THR A 87 -1.12 1.67 -23.26
N THR A 88 -1.40 0.37 -23.33
CA THR A 88 -0.39 -0.69 -23.22
C THR A 88 0.64 -0.59 -24.33
N GLU A 89 1.74 -1.34 -24.25
CA GLU A 89 2.73 -1.48 -25.33
C GLU A 89 2.10 -1.98 -26.64
N LYS A 90 1.01 -2.75 -26.55
CA LYS A 90 0.25 -3.26 -27.70
C LYS A 90 -0.79 -2.27 -28.25
N GLY A 91 -0.91 -1.09 -27.67
CA GLY A 91 -1.83 -0.03 -28.10
C GLY A 91 -3.28 -0.19 -27.59
N LYS A 92 -3.54 -1.06 -26.62
CA LYS A 92 -4.84 -1.17 -25.94
C LYS A 92 -4.96 -0.04 -24.92
N ALA A 93 -6.10 0.67 -24.92
CA ALA A 93 -6.34 1.73 -23.96
C ALA A 93 -6.44 1.19 -22.51
N LEU A 94 -5.88 1.92 -21.56
CA LEU A 94 -5.95 1.62 -20.13
C LEU A 94 -7.15 2.32 -19.48
N ASP A 95 -7.82 1.65 -18.55
CA ASP A 95 -8.87 2.26 -17.74
C ASP A 95 -8.28 3.25 -16.74
N PHE A 96 -8.85 4.45 -16.65
CA PHE A 96 -8.51 5.41 -15.62
C PHE A 96 -9.12 4.98 -14.28
N VAL A 97 -8.30 4.87 -13.25
CA VAL A 97 -8.73 4.43 -11.91
C VAL A 97 -8.96 5.63 -11.00
N PHE A 98 -7.94 6.45 -10.76
CA PHE A 98 -8.03 7.62 -9.89
C PHE A 98 -6.97 8.66 -10.21
N GLN A 99 -7.17 9.85 -9.64
CA GLN A 99 -6.14 10.90 -9.56
C GLN A 99 -6.19 11.59 -8.20
N VAL A 100 -4.99 12.03 -7.75
CA VAL A 100 -4.83 12.82 -6.54
C VAL A 100 -3.92 14.02 -6.82
N PHE A 101 -4.46 15.23 -6.70
CA PHE A 101 -3.69 16.47 -6.65
C PHE A 101 -3.03 16.59 -5.29
N ASN A 102 -1.71 16.82 -5.30
CA ASN A 102 -0.96 16.98 -4.07
C ASN A 102 -1.27 18.30 -3.37
N SER A 103 -1.26 18.26 -2.07
CA SER A 103 -1.29 19.41 -1.18
C SER A 103 -0.38 19.15 0.01
N LYS A 104 -0.02 20.20 0.74
CA LYS A 104 0.86 20.08 1.93
C LYS A 104 0.30 19.22 3.07
N GLU A 105 -0.98 18.85 2.97
CA GLU A 105 -1.69 18.08 3.98
C GLU A 105 -1.71 16.58 3.64
N LEU A 106 -1.22 16.21 2.44
CA LEU A 106 -1.21 14.83 1.96
C LEU A 106 0.19 14.22 2.07
N GLU A 107 0.23 12.93 2.33
CA GLU A 107 1.49 12.15 2.42
C GLU A 107 1.95 11.69 1.03
N LEU A 108 2.18 12.66 0.13
CA LEU A 108 2.82 12.47 -1.17
C LEU A 108 4.17 13.22 -1.20
N PRO A 109 5.15 12.74 -1.99
CA PRO A 109 6.42 13.45 -2.19
C PRO A 109 6.20 14.89 -2.69
N GLU A 110 6.99 15.83 -2.19
CA GLU A 110 6.84 17.27 -2.54
C GLU A 110 7.09 17.57 -4.02
N ASN A 111 7.86 16.72 -4.70
CA ASN A 111 8.14 16.85 -6.14
C ASN A 111 6.98 16.37 -7.02
N ILE A 112 5.93 15.79 -6.47
CA ILE A 112 4.73 15.33 -7.18
C ILE A 112 3.62 16.37 -7.00
N ALA A 113 3.12 16.94 -8.10
CA ALA A 113 1.96 17.84 -8.08
C ALA A 113 0.64 17.10 -8.29
N LEU A 114 0.66 16.02 -9.07
CA LEU A 114 -0.49 15.17 -9.36
C LEU A 114 0.00 13.76 -9.66
N VAL A 115 -0.70 12.76 -9.12
CA VAL A 115 -0.53 11.35 -9.44
C VAL A 115 -1.83 10.79 -10.01
N GLN A 116 -1.71 9.95 -11.04
CA GLN A 116 -2.82 9.23 -11.67
C GLN A 116 -2.46 7.76 -11.79
N LEU A 117 -3.48 6.89 -11.72
CA LEU A 117 -3.36 5.47 -12.00
C LEU A 117 -4.26 5.10 -13.17
N PHE A 118 -3.70 4.36 -14.12
CA PHE A 118 -4.39 3.68 -15.21
C PHE A 118 -4.08 2.18 -15.15
N TYR A 119 -5.06 1.33 -15.52
CA TYR A 119 -4.95 -0.11 -15.33
C TYR A 119 -5.70 -0.89 -16.41
N ASP A 120 -5.21 -2.06 -16.79
CA ASP A 120 -5.86 -2.99 -17.72
C ASP A 120 -6.57 -4.10 -16.95
N TRP A 121 -7.91 -4.04 -16.89
CA TRP A 121 -8.74 -5.01 -16.18
C TRP A 121 -8.83 -6.38 -16.88
N ASP A 122 -8.45 -6.50 -18.14
CA ASP A 122 -8.48 -7.76 -18.87
C ASP A 122 -7.17 -8.55 -18.69
N GLU A 123 -6.02 -7.87 -18.77
CA GLU A 123 -4.69 -8.50 -18.59
C GLU A 123 -4.36 -8.68 -17.10
N LEU A 124 -4.92 -7.85 -16.22
CA LEU A 124 -4.76 -7.91 -14.75
C LEU A 124 -3.29 -8.03 -14.31
N PRO A 125 -2.44 -7.04 -14.59
CA PRO A 125 -1.02 -7.12 -14.19
C PRO A 125 -0.87 -7.22 -12.67
N TRP A 126 0.08 -8.07 -12.22
CA TRP A 126 0.32 -8.38 -10.81
C TRP A 126 1.58 -7.72 -10.26
N ASP A 127 2.53 -7.41 -11.10
CA ASP A 127 3.82 -6.85 -10.69
C ASP A 127 4.41 -5.85 -11.70
N THR A 128 5.48 -5.21 -11.30
CA THR A 128 6.17 -4.19 -12.08
C THR A 128 6.60 -4.66 -13.48
N GLY A 129 6.91 -5.94 -13.65
CA GLY A 129 7.44 -6.49 -14.91
C GLY A 129 6.37 -6.73 -15.97
N GLU A 130 5.09 -6.56 -15.65
CA GLU A 130 3.97 -6.81 -16.56
C GLU A 130 3.47 -5.51 -17.18
N ASP A 131 3.05 -5.57 -18.46
CA ASP A 131 2.36 -4.47 -19.15
C ASP A 131 0.90 -4.39 -18.68
N GLY A 132 0.29 -3.21 -18.74
CA GLY A 132 -1.12 -3.02 -18.39
C GLY A 132 -1.37 -2.20 -17.13
N TRP A 133 -0.35 -1.58 -16.56
CA TRP A 133 -0.50 -0.57 -15.53
C TRP A 133 0.34 0.68 -15.86
N LEU A 134 -0.14 1.83 -15.44
CA LEU A 134 0.61 3.08 -15.58
C LEU A 134 0.29 3.99 -14.39
N VAL A 135 1.33 4.38 -13.67
CA VAL A 135 1.27 5.53 -12.74
C VAL A 135 1.86 6.74 -13.46
N LYS A 136 1.01 7.72 -13.73
CA LYS A 136 1.41 8.97 -14.37
C LYS A 136 1.65 10.03 -13.30
N ILE A 137 2.84 10.61 -13.30
CA ILE A 137 3.25 11.65 -12.35
C ILE A 137 3.41 12.97 -13.10
N TYR A 138 2.79 14.03 -12.55
CA TYR A 138 3.06 15.41 -12.95
C TYR A 138 3.80 16.12 -11.83
N HIS A 139 4.99 16.64 -12.13
CA HIS A 139 5.76 17.47 -11.18
C HIS A 139 5.21 18.88 -11.07
N LYS A 140 4.45 19.30 -12.06
CA LYS A 140 3.76 20.58 -12.12
C LYS A 140 2.45 20.42 -12.89
N VAL A 141 1.43 21.11 -12.46
CA VAL A 141 0.13 21.19 -13.13
C VAL A 141 -0.03 22.56 -13.78
N ASP A 142 -0.31 22.59 -15.07
CA ASP A 142 -0.61 23.82 -15.82
C ASP A 142 -2.11 23.94 -16.09
N LYS A 143 -2.81 24.65 -15.21
CA LYS A 143 -4.26 24.85 -15.31
C LYS A 143 -4.70 25.66 -16.54
N GLN A 144 -3.76 26.31 -17.26
CA GLN A 144 -4.05 27.04 -18.49
C GLN A 144 -3.87 26.19 -19.75
N ASN A 145 -3.30 25.01 -19.61
CA ASN A 145 -2.96 24.09 -20.69
C ASN A 145 -3.73 22.77 -20.62
N ILE A 146 -4.91 22.79 -20.00
CA ILE A 146 -5.73 21.60 -19.84
C ILE A 146 -6.37 21.20 -21.17
N GLU A 147 -6.34 19.91 -21.48
CA GLU A 147 -7.03 19.32 -22.61
C GLU A 147 -8.06 18.28 -22.13
N PHE A 148 -9.24 18.31 -22.74
CA PHE A 148 -10.23 17.26 -22.54
C PHE A 148 -10.00 16.17 -23.59
N ILE A 149 -9.54 15.00 -23.14
CA ILE A 149 -9.40 13.81 -23.97
C ILE A 149 -10.55 12.87 -23.64
N SER A 150 -11.40 12.59 -24.63
CA SER A 150 -12.52 11.67 -24.45
C SER A 150 -12.02 10.27 -24.12
N ARG A 151 -12.67 9.64 -23.16
CA ARG A 151 -12.42 8.22 -22.87
C ARG A 151 -12.67 7.39 -24.13
N PRO A 152 -11.76 6.46 -24.50
CA PRO A 152 -11.98 5.49 -25.58
C PRO A 152 -13.30 4.72 -25.41
N GLU A 153 -14.01 4.49 -26.52
CA GLU A 153 -15.35 3.88 -26.50
C GLU A 153 -15.36 2.44 -25.96
N GLU A 154 -14.25 1.72 -26.10
CA GLU A 154 -14.06 0.36 -25.62
C GLU A 154 -13.96 0.24 -24.10
N LEU A 155 -13.66 1.33 -23.40
CA LEU A 155 -13.51 1.32 -21.95
C LEU A 155 -14.84 1.52 -21.22
N VAL A 156 -15.00 0.82 -20.10
CA VAL A 156 -16.18 0.96 -19.25
C VAL A 156 -16.08 2.22 -18.38
N GLU A 157 -17.18 2.92 -18.20
CA GLU A 157 -17.21 4.07 -17.31
C GLU A 157 -17.19 3.64 -15.84
N SER A 158 -16.14 4.04 -15.14
CA SER A 158 -16.06 3.86 -13.69
C SER A 158 -16.84 4.95 -12.95
N PRO A 159 -17.53 4.63 -11.85
CA PRO A 159 -18.24 5.60 -11.04
C PRO A 159 -17.32 6.75 -10.58
N PHE A 160 -17.80 8.00 -10.74
CA PHE A 160 -17.09 9.15 -10.18
C PHE A 160 -17.33 9.26 -8.69
N CYS A 161 -16.26 9.11 -7.90
CA CYS A 161 -16.27 9.20 -6.45
C CYS A 161 -15.29 10.27 -5.97
N LYS A 162 -15.79 11.24 -5.21
CA LYS A 162 -14.94 12.20 -4.49
C LYS A 162 -14.24 11.52 -3.33
N ILE A 163 -13.12 12.10 -2.90
CA ILE A 163 -12.27 11.58 -1.84
C ILE A 163 -12.28 12.55 -0.66
N ASP A 164 -12.59 12.04 0.53
CA ASP A 164 -12.28 12.72 1.77
C ASP A 164 -10.92 12.24 2.28
N PHE A 165 -9.99 13.17 2.46
CA PHE A 165 -8.63 12.88 2.94
C PHE A 165 -8.59 12.95 4.46
N ILE A 166 -8.14 11.87 5.10
CA ILE A 166 -8.09 11.77 6.56
C ILE A 166 -6.64 11.54 6.98
N SER A 167 -6.03 12.51 7.68
CA SER A 167 -4.70 12.33 8.26
C SER A 167 -4.71 11.25 9.34
N ASP A 168 -3.77 10.34 9.28
CA ASP A 168 -3.62 9.23 10.23
C ASP A 168 -2.14 8.88 10.41
N ARG A 169 -1.89 7.89 11.27
CA ARG A 169 -0.55 7.35 11.54
C ARG A 169 -0.48 5.90 11.13
N SER A 170 0.69 5.46 10.70
CA SER A 170 0.94 4.11 10.21
C SER A 170 2.18 3.52 10.87
N LEU A 171 2.12 2.24 11.18
CA LEU A 171 3.25 1.37 11.53
C LEU A 171 3.27 0.19 10.56
N PRO A 172 4.43 -0.46 10.33
CA PRO A 172 4.45 -1.72 9.59
C PRO A 172 3.41 -2.69 10.17
N ASP A 173 2.84 -3.54 9.35
CA ASP A 173 2.06 -4.66 9.88
C ASP A 173 2.96 -5.78 10.40
N TRP A 174 2.36 -6.86 10.91
CA TRP A 174 3.11 -8.02 11.40
C TRP A 174 4.00 -8.64 10.31
N GLU A 175 3.52 -8.69 9.09
CA GLU A 175 4.24 -9.30 7.96
C GLU A 175 5.50 -8.50 7.59
N GLY A 176 5.47 -7.18 7.79
CA GLY A 176 6.56 -6.27 7.41
C GLY A 176 7.52 -5.88 8.54
N ILE A 177 7.18 -6.11 9.82
CA ILE A 177 7.98 -5.56 10.94
C ILE A 177 9.43 -6.05 10.95
N ASP A 178 9.70 -7.29 10.53
CA ASP A 178 11.06 -7.84 10.52
C ASP A 178 11.99 -7.07 9.56
N LEU A 179 11.44 -6.58 8.44
CA LEU A 179 12.17 -5.74 7.48
C LEU A 179 12.61 -4.40 8.09
N PHE A 180 11.77 -3.80 8.93
CA PHE A 180 12.02 -2.47 9.49
C PHE A 180 12.67 -2.52 10.88
N LYS A 181 12.36 -3.54 11.67
CA LYS A 181 12.86 -3.68 13.04
C LYS A 181 12.85 -5.14 13.52
N ALA A 182 13.86 -5.89 13.16
CA ALA A 182 13.99 -7.32 13.50
C ALA A 182 13.90 -7.61 15.01
N GLU A 183 14.42 -6.70 15.86
CA GLU A 183 14.32 -6.86 17.32
C GLU A 183 12.87 -6.81 17.81
N ALA A 184 11.99 -6.03 17.14
CA ALA A 184 10.58 -5.97 17.49
C ALA A 184 9.87 -7.29 17.12
N ALA A 185 10.15 -7.86 15.95
CA ALA A 185 9.63 -9.17 15.57
C ALA A 185 10.08 -10.27 16.55
N LYS A 186 11.38 -10.31 16.88
CA LYS A 186 11.92 -11.26 17.88
C LYS A 186 11.30 -11.10 19.26
N LEU A 187 11.13 -9.86 19.73
CA LEU A 187 10.52 -9.58 21.04
C LEU A 187 9.07 -10.00 21.07
N SER A 188 8.31 -9.77 20.00
CA SER A 188 6.92 -10.26 19.87
C SER A 188 6.86 -11.78 19.99
N CYS A 189 7.78 -12.51 19.33
CA CYS A 189 7.88 -13.97 19.45
C CYS A 189 8.19 -14.42 20.88
N VAL A 190 8.95 -13.67 21.67
CA VAL A 190 9.28 -13.99 23.07
C VAL A 190 8.14 -13.63 24.02
N LEU A 191 7.42 -12.53 23.73
CA LEU A 191 6.30 -12.08 24.56
C LEU A 191 5.07 -12.98 24.43
N ASN A 192 4.83 -13.51 23.24
CA ASN A 192 3.74 -14.46 22.97
C ASN A 192 4.22 -15.51 21.95
N GLU A 193 4.70 -16.65 22.47
CA GLU A 193 5.25 -17.73 21.63
C GLU A 193 4.20 -18.42 20.75
N GLU A 194 2.91 -18.39 21.15
CA GLU A 194 1.81 -19.02 20.42
C GLU A 194 1.23 -18.10 19.35
N SER A 195 1.16 -16.79 19.61
CA SER A 195 0.55 -15.78 18.73
C SER A 195 1.40 -14.49 18.73
N PRO A 196 2.61 -14.50 18.15
CA PRO A 196 3.50 -13.33 18.16
C PRO A 196 2.89 -12.07 17.56
N TRP A 197 2.05 -12.23 16.54
CA TRP A 197 1.33 -11.12 15.90
C TRP A 197 0.40 -10.39 16.88
N GLU A 198 -0.25 -11.10 17.81
CA GLU A 198 -1.13 -10.47 18.81
C GLU A 198 -0.33 -9.57 19.75
N ALA A 199 0.87 -9.99 20.16
CA ALA A 199 1.74 -9.14 20.99
C ALA A 199 2.15 -7.85 20.26
N TYR A 200 2.45 -7.97 18.96
CA TYR A 200 2.79 -6.84 18.10
C TYR A 200 1.60 -5.91 17.89
N GLU A 201 0.46 -6.46 17.44
CA GLU A 201 -0.76 -5.70 17.15
C GLU A 201 -1.31 -4.96 18.37
N ASN A 202 -1.22 -5.57 19.57
CA ASN A 202 -1.60 -4.89 20.81
C ASN A 202 -0.73 -3.67 21.09
N SER A 203 0.59 -3.73 20.80
CA SER A 203 1.48 -2.59 20.92
C SER A 203 1.18 -1.51 19.87
N VAL A 204 0.89 -1.91 18.62
CA VAL A 204 0.44 -1.00 17.57
C VAL A 204 -0.85 -0.30 17.96
N LEU A 205 -1.85 -1.07 18.42
CA LEU A 205 -3.14 -0.55 18.88
C LEU A 205 -2.97 0.49 19.99
N GLY A 206 -2.07 0.23 20.94
CA GLY A 206 -1.76 1.17 22.03
C GLY A 206 -1.12 2.48 21.58
N LEU A 207 -0.31 2.45 20.52
CA LEU A 207 0.44 3.61 20.03
C LEU A 207 -0.34 4.47 19.03
N ILE A 208 -1.04 3.86 18.08
CA ILE A 208 -1.66 4.57 16.94
C ILE A 208 -3.11 4.19 16.69
N GLY A 209 -3.70 3.31 17.48
CA GLY A 209 -5.06 2.83 17.26
C GLY A 209 -5.13 1.66 16.30
N LYS A 210 -6.37 1.26 15.95
CA LYS A 210 -6.62 0.16 15.03
C LYS A 210 -6.15 0.52 13.62
N GLN A 211 -5.46 -0.42 13.00
CA GLN A 211 -5.04 -0.32 11.60
C GLN A 211 -5.86 -1.30 10.77
N ASP A 212 -6.62 -0.79 9.83
CA ASP A 212 -7.41 -1.59 8.89
C ASP A 212 -6.79 -1.51 7.48
N TYR A 213 -7.11 -2.48 6.62
CA TYR A 213 -6.85 -2.38 5.18
C TYR A 213 -7.66 -1.22 4.62
N GLN A 214 -7.03 -0.38 3.80
CA GLN A 214 -7.68 0.80 3.24
C GLN A 214 -6.84 1.41 2.12
N SER A 215 -7.49 2.19 1.28
CA SER A 215 -6.81 3.06 0.34
C SER A 215 -6.11 4.19 1.07
N GLN A 216 -4.82 4.41 0.78
CA GLN A 216 -4.00 5.40 1.48
C GLN A 216 -2.85 5.93 0.64
N LEU A 217 -2.34 7.11 1.02
CA LEU A 217 -1.09 7.70 0.52
C LEU A 217 -0.02 7.62 1.60
N GLY A 218 1.19 7.22 1.23
CA GLY A 218 2.31 7.12 2.16
C GLY A 218 2.12 6.10 3.29
N GLY A 219 2.88 6.23 4.37
CA GLY A 219 2.85 5.31 5.50
C GLY A 219 3.52 3.96 5.20
N TYR A 220 2.90 2.87 5.64
CA TYR A 220 3.33 1.49 5.39
C TYR A 220 2.21 0.70 4.74
N PRO A 221 2.54 -0.26 3.85
CA PRO A 221 1.56 -1.17 3.27
C PRO A 221 0.82 -1.96 4.35
N LYS A 222 -0.44 -2.31 4.06
CA LYS A 222 -1.21 -3.33 4.79
C LYS A 222 -1.33 -4.54 3.88
N TRP A 223 -0.46 -5.52 4.10
CA TRP A 223 -0.29 -6.65 3.22
C TRP A 223 -1.43 -7.66 3.32
N VAL A 224 -1.98 -8.07 2.17
CA VAL A 224 -3.01 -9.13 2.10
C VAL A 224 -2.39 -10.51 2.21
N GLN A 225 -1.23 -10.73 1.59
CA GLN A 225 -0.57 -12.05 1.55
C GLN A 225 0.73 -12.10 2.34
N GLY A 226 1.56 -11.09 2.25
CA GLY A 226 2.83 -11.02 2.95
C GLY A 226 3.75 -9.92 2.45
N GLU A 227 4.81 -9.65 3.19
CA GLU A 227 5.77 -8.59 2.91
C GLU A 227 6.38 -8.71 1.52
N ALA A 228 6.26 -7.64 0.73
CA ALA A 228 6.77 -7.55 -0.63
C ALA A 228 7.33 -6.13 -0.95
N THR A 229 7.73 -5.35 0.06
CA THR A 229 8.31 -4.02 -0.15
C THR A 229 9.57 -4.11 -1.00
N PRO A 230 9.61 -3.45 -2.17
CA PRO A 230 10.79 -3.42 -3.01
C PRO A 230 11.95 -2.73 -2.29
N LEU A 231 13.17 -3.16 -2.60
CA LEU A 231 14.38 -2.55 -2.07
C LEU A 231 15.06 -1.71 -3.18
N ASN A 232 15.72 -0.65 -2.77
CA ASN A 232 16.61 0.09 -3.65
C ASN A 232 17.96 -0.64 -3.84
N ILE A 233 18.86 -0.07 -4.66
CA ILE A 233 20.17 -0.66 -4.93
C ILE A 233 21.06 -0.79 -3.70
N GLU A 234 20.80 -0.01 -2.66
CA GLU A 234 21.51 -0.05 -1.38
C GLU A 234 20.90 -1.05 -0.39
N GLY A 235 19.78 -1.68 -0.75
CA GLY A 235 19.04 -2.62 0.09
C GLY A 235 18.07 -1.94 1.07
N ASN A 236 17.77 -0.65 0.89
CA ASN A 236 16.79 0.06 1.71
C ASN A 236 15.38 -0.12 1.15
N PRO A 237 14.36 -0.31 2.01
CA PRO A 237 12.95 -0.40 1.59
C PRO A 237 12.49 0.88 0.90
N LEU A 238 11.83 0.75 -0.26
CA LEU A 238 11.18 1.87 -0.93
C LEU A 238 10.00 2.41 -0.09
N LYS A 239 9.65 3.67 -0.33
CA LYS A 239 8.48 4.28 0.30
C LYS A 239 7.22 3.92 -0.46
N LEU A 240 6.15 3.60 0.26
CA LEU A 240 4.83 3.48 -0.32
C LEU A 240 4.40 4.84 -0.87
N LEU A 241 4.08 4.92 -2.15
CA LEU A 241 3.46 6.10 -2.75
C LEU A 241 1.97 6.10 -2.45
N PHE A 242 1.31 5.01 -2.77
CA PHE A 242 -0.08 4.75 -2.42
C PHE A 242 -0.39 3.25 -2.38
N GLN A 243 -1.43 2.93 -1.64
CA GLN A 243 -2.16 1.66 -1.67
C GLN A 243 -3.58 1.96 -2.06
N VAL A 244 -4.17 1.15 -2.95
CA VAL A 244 -5.61 1.22 -3.29
C VAL A 244 -6.22 -0.14 -3.01
N ASP A 245 -7.17 -0.16 -2.10
CA ASP A 245 -7.95 -1.34 -1.75
C ASP A 245 -9.10 -1.57 -2.75
N SER A 246 -9.74 -2.70 -2.69
CA SER A 246 -11.01 -2.94 -3.37
C SER A 246 -12.07 -2.00 -2.79
N GLU A 247 -12.64 -1.15 -3.64
CA GLU A 247 -13.51 -0.03 -3.25
C GLU A 247 -14.89 -0.18 -3.89
N GLU A 248 -15.88 -0.55 -3.09
CA GLU A 248 -17.25 -0.79 -3.57
C GLU A 248 -17.86 0.46 -4.25
N ASN A 249 -17.65 1.65 -3.67
CA ASN A 249 -18.17 2.90 -4.23
C ASN A 249 -17.61 3.20 -5.63
N ALA A 250 -16.37 2.84 -5.90
CA ALA A 250 -15.73 3.02 -7.19
C ALA A 250 -15.88 1.80 -8.12
N ASN A 251 -16.59 0.76 -7.69
CA ASN A 251 -16.71 -0.53 -8.40
C ASN A 251 -15.34 -1.15 -8.71
N LEU A 252 -14.39 -1.02 -7.77
CA LEU A 252 -13.05 -1.58 -7.89
C LEU A 252 -12.95 -2.90 -7.15
N MET A 253 -12.40 -3.92 -7.82
CA MET A 253 -12.14 -5.24 -7.26
C MET A 253 -10.78 -5.75 -7.76
N TRP A 254 -9.78 -5.75 -6.89
CA TRP A 254 -8.44 -6.27 -7.18
C TRP A 254 -8.39 -7.77 -6.91
N GLY A 255 -8.57 -8.59 -7.97
CA GLY A 255 -8.67 -10.04 -7.79
C GLY A 255 -9.82 -10.43 -6.87
N ASP A 256 -9.54 -11.19 -5.81
CA ASP A 256 -10.51 -11.54 -4.76
C ASP A 256 -10.28 -10.65 -3.52
N LEU A 257 -10.97 -9.50 -3.45
CA LEU A 257 -10.89 -8.53 -2.35
C LEU A 257 -9.44 -8.11 -1.99
N GLY A 258 -8.65 -7.86 -3.01
CA GLY A 258 -7.24 -7.50 -2.86
C GLY A 258 -6.98 -6.00 -2.81
N SER A 259 -5.69 -5.69 -2.85
CA SER A 259 -5.15 -4.33 -2.89
C SER A 259 -3.98 -4.25 -3.86
N ILE A 260 -3.77 -3.08 -4.44
CA ILE A 260 -2.55 -2.74 -5.15
C ILE A 260 -1.67 -1.84 -4.28
N TYR A 261 -0.38 -1.95 -4.50
CA TYR A 261 0.66 -1.20 -3.81
C TYR A 261 1.59 -0.60 -4.84
N VAL A 262 1.82 0.70 -4.76
CA VAL A 262 2.79 1.39 -5.60
C VAL A 262 3.83 2.04 -4.72
N PHE A 263 5.07 1.75 -5.00
CA PHE A 263 6.23 2.31 -4.32
C PHE A 263 6.97 3.28 -5.22
N TYR A 264 7.63 4.24 -4.64
CA TYR A 264 8.34 5.29 -5.34
C TYR A 264 9.71 5.55 -4.73
N GLU A 265 10.73 5.59 -5.59
CA GLU A 265 12.08 6.01 -5.27
C GLU A 265 12.31 7.42 -5.83
N GLU A 266 12.33 8.40 -4.95
CA GLU A 266 12.33 9.82 -5.33
C GLU A 266 13.59 10.23 -6.13
N GLU A 267 14.76 9.63 -5.81
CA GLU A 267 16.03 9.95 -6.45
C GLU A 267 16.13 9.49 -7.91
N THR A 268 15.48 8.39 -8.24
CA THR A 268 15.53 7.77 -9.58
C THR A 268 14.21 7.87 -10.33
N GLU A 269 13.15 8.32 -9.64
CA GLU A 269 11.75 8.32 -10.11
C GLU A 269 11.24 6.92 -10.48
N ARG A 270 11.88 5.88 -9.93
CA ARG A 270 11.48 4.50 -10.14
C ARG A 270 10.18 4.20 -9.41
N LEU A 271 9.26 3.58 -10.15
CA LEU A 271 7.99 3.06 -9.63
C LEU A 271 8.04 1.53 -9.59
N GLU A 272 7.51 0.97 -8.53
CA GLU A 272 7.31 -0.47 -8.38
C GLU A 272 5.85 -0.73 -8.03
N PHE A 273 5.27 -1.74 -8.66
CA PHE A 273 3.86 -2.11 -8.55
C PHE A 273 3.73 -3.55 -8.07
N THR A 274 2.77 -3.80 -7.19
CA THR A 274 2.42 -5.15 -6.72
C THR A 274 0.92 -5.21 -6.46
N LEU A 275 0.28 -6.31 -6.86
CA LEU A 275 -1.08 -6.65 -6.51
C LEU A 275 -1.07 -7.87 -5.58
N GLN A 276 -1.87 -7.84 -4.52
CA GLN A 276 -2.13 -9.00 -3.68
C GLN A 276 -3.64 -9.14 -3.44
N CYS A 277 -4.15 -10.37 -3.43
CA CYS A 277 -5.55 -10.67 -3.11
C CYS A 277 -5.67 -11.97 -2.30
N TYR A 278 -6.87 -12.29 -1.80
CA TYR A 278 -7.13 -13.49 -1.00
C TYR A 278 -7.22 -14.76 -1.83
#